data_a9339ba80f66b3e76709b490da06495c
#
_entry.id   a9339ba80f66b3e76709b490da06495c
#
_cell.length_a   1.000
_cell.length_b   1.000
_cell.length_c   1.000
_cell.angle_alpha   90.00
_cell.angle_beta   90.00
_cell.angle_gamma   90.00
#
_symmetry.space_group_name_H-M   'P 1'
#
loop_
_entity.id
_entity.type
_entity.pdbx_description
1 polymer ?
#
loop_
_entity_poly.entity_id
_entity_poly.type
_entity_poly.pdbx_seq_one_letter_code
_entity_poly.pdbx_strand_id
1 'polypeptide(L)'
;MTEEEEKIRQILSFKNIAVVGMSDNPEKPSNRVPAYLMKQGYKIIPVNPTKDEIMGIKSYKSLLDIEDEIDVVDVFRRPEHVLEVVKDAIERKKKRGDIKAIWLQEGIINDEAKKLAEENGLLFIQDKCMFKEHLRIKNSE
;
A
#
# COMPACT_ATOMS: atom_id res chain seq x y z
N MET A 1 -12.44 -1.54 -21.08
CA MET A 1 -11.47 -1.41 -20.01
C MET A 1 -11.08 -2.80 -19.53
N THR A 2 -9.78 -3.04 -19.29
CA THR A 2 -9.33 -4.35 -18.82
C THR A 2 -9.72 -4.56 -17.36
N GLU A 3 -9.71 -5.80 -16.93
CA GLU A 3 -9.96 -6.15 -15.53
C GLU A 3 -8.92 -5.50 -14.60
N GLU A 4 -7.64 -5.50 -15.02
CA GLU A 4 -6.59 -4.85 -14.24
C GLU A 4 -6.80 -3.35 -14.13
N GLU A 5 -7.19 -2.70 -15.21
CA GLU A 5 -7.45 -1.26 -15.21
C GLU A 5 -8.60 -0.91 -14.25
N GLU A 6 -9.67 -1.70 -14.26
CA GLU A 6 -10.78 -1.50 -13.34
C GLU A 6 -10.34 -1.65 -11.88
N LYS A 7 -9.50 -2.64 -11.62
CA LYS A 7 -8.96 -2.90 -10.30
C LYS A 7 -8.10 -1.73 -9.81
N ILE A 8 -7.23 -1.22 -10.69
CA ILE A 8 -6.37 -0.07 -10.37
C ILE A 8 -7.23 1.15 -10.02
N ARG A 9 -8.26 1.44 -10.82
CA ARG A 9 -9.13 2.58 -10.58
C ARG A 9 -9.90 2.43 -9.26
N GLN A 10 -10.35 1.23 -8.97
CA GLN A 10 -11.06 0.95 -7.72
C GLN A 10 -10.14 1.19 -6.51
N ILE A 11 -8.91 0.66 -6.57
CA ILE A 11 -7.95 0.82 -5.47
C ILE A 11 -7.61 2.30 -5.26
N LEU A 12 -7.40 3.04 -6.34
CA LEU A 12 -7.07 4.47 -6.26
C LEU A 12 -8.24 5.33 -5.77
N SER A 13 -9.45 4.79 -5.70
CA SER A 13 -10.60 5.49 -5.15
C SER A 13 -10.64 5.44 -3.62
N PHE A 14 -9.91 4.53 -2.99
CA PHE A 14 -9.81 4.44 -1.53
C PHE A 14 -8.83 5.49 -1.01
N LYS A 15 -9.04 5.97 0.21
CA LYS A 15 -8.29 7.13 0.70
C LYS A 15 -7.26 6.84 1.80
N ASN A 16 -7.42 5.75 2.54
CA ASN A 16 -6.54 5.45 3.68
C ASN A 16 -5.51 4.39 3.28
N ILE A 17 -4.25 4.81 3.18
CA ILE A 17 -3.17 3.95 2.68
C ILE A 17 -2.09 3.77 3.75
N ALA A 18 -1.87 2.53 4.17
CA ALA A 18 -0.72 2.18 5.01
C ALA A 18 0.44 1.86 4.09
N VAL A 19 1.57 2.53 4.30
CA VAL A 19 2.76 2.38 3.44
C VAL A 19 3.82 1.60 4.21
N VAL A 20 3.96 0.33 3.87
CA VAL A 20 4.92 -0.57 4.52
C VAL A 20 6.29 -0.41 3.89
N GLY A 21 7.28 -0.06 4.72
CA GLY A 21 8.61 0.23 4.24
C GLY A 21 8.79 1.68 3.81
N MET A 22 7.94 2.58 4.28
CA MET A 22 8.07 3.99 3.97
C MET A 22 9.39 4.54 4.51
N SER A 23 10.08 5.36 3.72
CA SER A 23 11.36 5.96 4.06
C SER A 23 11.21 7.43 4.42
N ASP A 24 12.09 7.92 5.29
CA ASP A 24 12.20 9.35 5.58
C ASP A 24 13.15 10.07 4.62
N ASN A 25 13.76 9.34 3.68
CA ASN A 25 14.70 9.91 2.71
C ASN A 25 13.94 10.38 1.46
N PRO A 26 13.88 11.72 1.20
CA PRO A 26 13.10 12.24 0.06
C PRO A 26 13.64 11.83 -1.32
N GLU A 27 14.82 11.23 -1.39
CA GLU A 27 15.38 10.76 -2.65
C GLU A 27 14.88 9.35 -3.02
N LYS A 28 14.26 8.64 -2.09
CA LYS A 28 13.78 7.28 -2.34
C LYS A 28 12.32 7.26 -2.81
N PRO A 29 11.96 6.33 -3.72
CA PRO A 29 10.56 6.16 -4.13
C PRO A 29 9.63 5.91 -2.94
N SER A 30 10.11 5.20 -1.91
CA SER A 30 9.32 4.92 -0.71
C SER A 30 9.02 6.15 0.14
N ASN A 31 9.56 7.31 -0.24
CA ASN A 31 9.19 8.61 0.31
C ASN A 31 8.42 9.42 -0.72
N ARG A 32 8.94 9.50 -1.96
CA ARG A 32 8.35 10.34 -3.02
C ARG A 32 6.94 9.92 -3.41
N VAL A 33 6.68 8.60 -3.49
CA VAL A 33 5.36 8.12 -3.87
C VAL A 33 4.31 8.48 -2.82
N PRO A 34 4.51 8.15 -1.52
CA PRO A 34 3.52 8.57 -0.53
C PRO A 34 3.41 10.09 -0.38
N ALA A 35 4.52 10.84 -0.55
CA ALA A 35 4.47 12.30 -0.50
C ALA A 35 3.56 12.87 -1.60
N TYR A 36 3.65 12.32 -2.81
CA TYR A 36 2.77 12.70 -3.91
C TYR A 36 1.31 12.38 -3.56
N LEU A 37 1.05 11.18 -3.05
CA LEU A 37 -0.31 10.77 -2.71
C LEU A 37 -0.93 11.66 -1.63
N MET A 38 -0.13 12.07 -0.64
CA MET A 38 -0.61 13.01 0.39
C MET A 38 -1.10 14.32 -0.24
N LYS A 39 -0.37 14.82 -1.23
CA LYS A 39 -0.77 16.06 -1.93
C LYS A 39 -2.05 15.87 -2.73
N GLN A 40 -2.36 14.63 -3.10
CA GLN A 40 -3.58 14.31 -3.84
C GLN A 40 -4.77 14.02 -2.92
N GLY A 41 -4.59 14.15 -1.61
CA GLY A 41 -5.68 14.00 -0.65
C GLY A 41 -5.78 12.64 0.02
N TYR A 42 -4.81 11.75 -0.21
CA TYR A 42 -4.78 10.46 0.47
C TYR A 42 -4.27 10.61 1.90
N LYS A 43 -4.82 9.82 2.80
CA LYS A 43 -4.31 9.70 4.16
C LYS A 43 -3.23 8.63 4.15
N ILE A 44 -2.01 9.02 4.48
CA ILE A 44 -0.85 8.13 4.49
C ILE A 44 -0.51 7.75 5.93
N ILE A 45 -0.35 6.46 6.17
CA ILE A 45 0.00 5.92 7.48
C ILE A 45 1.31 5.15 7.32
N PRO A 46 2.44 5.71 7.80
CA PRO A 46 3.74 5.03 7.64
C PRO A 46 3.84 3.78 8.50
N VAL A 47 4.45 2.74 7.94
CA VAL A 47 4.82 1.53 8.69
C VAL A 47 6.30 1.29 8.47
N ASN A 48 7.10 1.51 9.51
CA ASN A 48 8.55 1.33 9.47
C ASN A 48 9.02 1.01 10.90
N PRO A 49 9.52 -0.20 11.16
CA PRO A 49 9.87 -0.62 12.53
C PRO A 49 11.05 0.15 13.13
N THR A 50 11.83 0.88 12.32
CA THR A 50 13.00 1.62 12.80
C THR A 50 12.74 3.10 13.04
N LYS A 51 11.53 3.59 12.74
CA LYS A 51 11.19 5.02 12.86
C LYS A 51 9.92 5.21 13.68
N ASP A 52 9.93 6.21 14.54
CA ASP A 52 8.74 6.59 15.31
C ASP A 52 7.88 7.60 14.56
N GLU A 53 8.51 8.34 13.64
CA GLU A 53 7.86 9.39 12.88
C GLU A 53 8.52 9.53 11.52
N ILE A 54 7.71 9.76 10.46
CA ILE A 54 8.19 10.04 9.12
C ILE A 54 7.35 11.19 8.56
N MET A 55 8.01 12.23 8.06
CA MET A 55 7.34 13.41 7.48
C MET A 55 6.34 14.05 8.45
N GLY A 56 6.67 14.06 9.75
CA GLY A 56 5.80 14.63 10.77
C GLY A 56 4.60 13.76 11.12
N ILE A 57 4.51 12.55 10.60
CA ILE A 57 3.39 11.64 10.84
C ILE A 57 3.88 10.45 11.65
N LYS A 58 3.08 10.02 12.62
CA LYS A 58 3.41 8.86 13.44
C LYS A 58 3.64 7.62 12.56
N SER A 59 4.76 6.94 12.78
CA SER A 59 5.08 5.69 12.10
C SER A 59 4.82 4.53 13.06
N TYR A 60 4.30 3.43 12.51
CA TYR A 60 3.99 2.24 13.28
C TYR A 60 4.97 1.12 12.92
N LYS A 61 5.19 0.21 13.85
CA LYS A 61 6.11 -0.91 13.64
C LYS A 61 5.47 -2.04 12.85
N SER A 62 4.16 -2.14 12.90
CA SER A 62 3.39 -3.19 12.24
C SER A 62 2.01 -2.68 11.83
N LEU A 63 1.45 -3.29 10.79
CA LEU A 63 0.05 -3.04 10.40
C LEU A 63 -0.91 -3.35 11.54
N LEU A 64 -0.53 -4.28 12.42
CA LEU A 64 -1.38 -4.71 13.52
C LEU A 64 -1.51 -3.66 14.63
N ASP A 65 -0.60 -2.70 14.68
CA ASP A 65 -0.58 -1.66 15.72
C ASP A 65 -1.38 -0.41 15.35
N ILE A 66 -1.78 -0.28 14.09
CA ILE A 66 -2.47 0.93 13.61
C ILE A 66 -3.91 0.93 14.09
N GLU A 67 -4.32 2.02 14.73
CA GLU A 67 -5.70 2.17 15.21
C GLU A 67 -6.63 2.75 14.14
N ASP A 68 -6.09 3.56 13.22
CA ASP A 68 -6.84 4.15 12.13
C ASP A 68 -7.30 3.12 11.13
N GLU A 69 -8.44 3.38 10.45
CA GLU A 69 -8.91 2.50 9.39
C GLU A 69 -7.92 2.49 8.23
N ILE A 70 -7.68 1.32 7.66
CA ILE A 70 -6.82 1.13 6.49
C ILE A 70 -7.65 0.56 5.35
N ASP A 71 -7.54 1.17 4.16
CA ASP A 71 -8.18 0.63 2.94
C ASP A 71 -7.17 -0.14 2.10
N VAL A 72 -5.97 0.41 1.92
CA VAL A 72 -4.95 -0.14 1.02
C VAL A 72 -3.62 -0.29 1.76
N VAL A 73 -2.91 -1.38 1.50
CA VAL A 73 -1.55 -1.58 1.98
C VAL A 73 -0.62 -1.46 0.77
N ASP A 74 0.17 -0.39 0.75
CA ASP A 74 1.15 -0.11 -0.31
C ASP A 74 2.52 -0.58 0.18
N VAL A 75 3.18 -1.46 -0.58
CA VAL A 75 4.35 -2.20 -0.10
C VAL A 75 5.63 -1.81 -0.83
N PHE A 76 6.60 -1.36 -0.05
CA PHE A 76 7.99 -1.08 -0.47
C PHE A 76 8.93 -2.02 0.29
N ARG A 77 8.78 -3.31 0.09
CA ARG A 77 9.64 -4.33 0.71
C ARG A 77 10.16 -5.27 -0.37
N ARG A 78 11.29 -5.92 -0.09
CA ARG A 78 11.84 -6.91 -1.02
C ARG A 78 10.82 -8.03 -1.24
N PRO A 79 10.80 -8.66 -2.42
CA PRO A 79 9.82 -9.72 -2.71
C PRO A 79 9.76 -10.82 -1.65
N GLU A 80 10.90 -11.22 -1.08
CA GLU A 80 10.95 -12.28 -0.06
C GLU A 80 10.27 -11.91 1.26
N HIS A 81 9.99 -10.62 1.48
CA HIS A 81 9.32 -10.16 2.71
C HIS A 81 7.84 -9.86 2.50
N VAL A 82 7.37 -9.93 1.26
CA VAL A 82 5.98 -9.54 0.93
C VAL A 82 4.95 -10.50 1.56
N LEU A 83 5.26 -11.79 1.58
CA LEU A 83 4.31 -12.78 2.12
C LEU A 83 3.95 -12.48 3.57
N GLU A 84 4.93 -12.08 4.38
CA GLU A 84 4.69 -11.71 5.78
C GLU A 84 3.76 -10.50 5.89
N VAL A 85 3.94 -9.51 5.01
CA VAL A 85 3.09 -8.32 4.99
C VAL A 85 1.65 -8.71 4.66
N VAL A 86 1.47 -9.59 3.67
CA VAL A 86 0.14 -10.06 3.29
C VAL A 86 -0.52 -10.84 4.43
N LYS A 87 0.24 -11.66 5.14
CA LYS A 87 -0.29 -12.40 6.31
C LYS A 87 -0.75 -11.46 7.40
N ASP A 88 0.03 -10.41 7.69
CA ASP A 88 -0.35 -9.40 8.67
C ASP A 88 -1.62 -8.66 8.24
N ALA A 89 -1.72 -8.33 6.95
CA ALA A 89 -2.90 -7.65 6.42
C ALA A 89 -4.15 -8.53 6.56
N ILE A 90 -4.02 -9.82 6.30
CA ILE A 90 -5.13 -10.78 6.44
C ILE A 90 -5.55 -10.91 7.90
N GLU A 91 -4.59 -11.02 8.81
CA GLU A 91 -4.88 -11.10 10.24
C GLU A 91 -5.63 -9.86 10.71
N ARG A 92 -5.16 -8.68 10.30
CA ARG A 92 -5.81 -7.42 10.63
C ARG A 92 -7.23 -7.35 10.05
N LYS A 93 -7.38 -7.78 8.79
CA LYS A 93 -8.70 -7.79 8.13
C LYS A 93 -9.70 -8.64 8.91
N LYS A 94 -9.26 -9.79 9.41
CA LYS A 94 -10.12 -10.68 10.20
C LYS A 94 -10.52 -10.06 11.53
N LYS A 95 -9.61 -9.29 12.14
CA LYS A 95 -9.87 -8.69 13.45
C LYS A 95 -10.66 -7.39 13.36
N ARG A 96 -10.39 -6.56 12.35
CA ARG A 96 -10.97 -5.22 12.26
C ARG A 96 -11.97 -5.01 11.12
N GLY A 97 -11.99 -5.91 10.16
CA GLY A 97 -12.92 -5.79 9.02
C GLY A 97 -12.52 -4.74 8.00
N ASP A 98 -11.31 -4.19 8.09
CA ASP A 98 -10.80 -3.22 7.10
C ASP A 98 -9.87 -3.90 6.11
N ILE A 99 -9.08 -3.14 5.36
CA ILE A 99 -8.17 -3.54 4.29
C ILE A 99 -8.91 -4.21 3.13
N LYS A 100 -8.91 -3.51 2.00
CA LYS A 100 -9.58 -3.95 0.78
C LYS A 100 -8.60 -4.37 -0.29
N ALA A 101 -7.35 -3.87 -0.23
CA ALA A 101 -6.38 -4.09 -1.30
C ALA A 101 -4.94 -4.06 -0.82
N ILE A 102 -4.11 -4.76 -1.57
CA ILE A 102 -2.65 -4.74 -1.40
C ILE A 102 -2.04 -4.32 -2.73
N TRP A 103 -1.06 -3.44 -2.65
CA TRP A 103 -0.37 -2.91 -3.83
C TRP A 103 1.14 -3.08 -3.65
N LEU A 104 1.77 -3.84 -4.55
CA LEU A 104 3.22 -3.98 -4.56
C LEU A 104 3.80 -3.01 -5.58
N GLN A 105 4.75 -2.21 -5.16
CA GLN A 105 5.34 -1.18 -5.99
C GLN A 105 6.18 -1.75 -7.14
N GLU A 106 6.56 -0.88 -8.05
CA GLU A 106 7.33 -1.24 -9.25
C GLU A 106 8.57 -2.06 -8.89
N GLY A 107 8.76 -3.17 -9.59
CA GLY A 107 9.89 -4.08 -9.34
C GLY A 107 9.63 -5.13 -8.26
N ILE A 108 8.47 -5.12 -7.63
CA ILE A 108 8.16 -6.06 -6.55
C ILE A 108 7.09 -7.02 -7.02
N ILE A 109 7.45 -8.31 -7.11
CA ILE A 109 6.56 -9.37 -7.56
C ILE A 109 6.64 -10.55 -6.59
N ASN A 110 5.47 -11.07 -6.19
CA ASN A 110 5.39 -12.29 -5.39
C ASN A 110 4.04 -12.97 -5.66
N ASP A 111 4.06 -13.99 -6.52
CA ASP A 111 2.84 -14.66 -6.96
C ASP A 111 2.19 -15.50 -5.86
N GLU A 112 2.97 -16.01 -4.92
CA GLU A 112 2.45 -16.73 -3.75
C GLU A 112 1.64 -15.78 -2.87
N ALA A 113 2.17 -14.58 -2.63
CA ALA A 113 1.46 -13.56 -1.87
C ALA A 113 0.19 -13.12 -2.57
N LYS A 114 0.23 -12.99 -3.90
CA LYS A 114 -0.95 -12.64 -4.69
C LYS A 114 -2.06 -13.66 -4.50
N LYS A 115 -1.71 -14.94 -4.63
CA LYS A 115 -2.68 -16.03 -4.47
C LYS A 115 -3.30 -15.99 -3.07
N LEU A 116 -2.48 -15.86 -2.05
CA LEU A 116 -2.95 -15.81 -0.67
C LEU A 116 -3.90 -14.62 -0.44
N ALA A 117 -3.52 -13.45 -0.94
CA ALA A 117 -4.34 -12.24 -0.79
C ALA A 117 -5.70 -12.41 -1.48
N GLU A 118 -5.70 -12.89 -2.72
CA GLU A 118 -6.94 -13.07 -3.49
C GLU A 118 -7.84 -14.13 -2.87
N GLU A 119 -7.28 -15.19 -2.32
CA GLU A 119 -8.04 -16.22 -1.61
C GLU A 119 -8.73 -15.66 -0.34
N ASN A 120 -8.24 -14.55 0.17
CA ASN A 120 -8.81 -13.88 1.35
C ASN A 120 -9.61 -12.63 1.01
N GLY A 121 -10.03 -12.51 -0.25
CA GLY A 121 -10.91 -11.44 -0.68
C GLY A 121 -10.26 -10.07 -0.86
N LEU A 122 -8.94 -10.03 -0.99
CA LEU A 122 -8.22 -8.77 -1.19
C LEU A 122 -7.95 -8.53 -2.67
N LEU A 123 -8.14 -7.29 -3.12
CA LEU A 123 -7.68 -6.87 -4.43
C LEU A 123 -6.16 -6.84 -4.39
N PHE A 124 -5.51 -7.15 -5.49
CA PHE A 124 -4.05 -7.23 -5.53
C PHE A 124 -3.49 -6.71 -6.84
N ILE A 125 -2.57 -5.76 -6.74
CA ILE A 125 -1.80 -5.23 -7.88
C ILE A 125 -0.34 -5.38 -7.51
N GLN A 126 0.51 -5.76 -8.47
CA GLN A 126 1.95 -5.85 -8.24
C GLN A 126 2.73 -5.27 -9.41
N ASP A 127 3.99 -4.89 -9.14
CA ASP A 127 4.92 -4.37 -10.14
C ASP A 127 4.39 -3.11 -10.83
N LYS A 128 3.79 -2.21 -10.05
CA LYS A 128 3.31 -0.93 -10.56
C LYS A 128 3.58 0.18 -9.56
N CYS A 129 3.88 1.37 -10.06
CA CYS A 129 4.10 2.55 -9.21
C CYS A 129 2.77 3.27 -9.02
N MET A 130 2.31 3.39 -7.78
CA MET A 130 1.03 4.03 -7.47
C MET A 130 1.01 5.49 -7.89
N PHE A 131 2.13 6.20 -7.77
CA PHE A 131 2.28 7.57 -8.25
C PHE A 131 2.02 7.63 -9.77
N LYS A 132 2.73 6.79 -10.53
CA LYS A 132 2.61 6.78 -11.99
C LYS A 132 1.20 6.43 -12.45
N GLU A 133 0.59 5.45 -11.79
CA GLU A 133 -0.77 5.03 -12.14
C GLU A 133 -1.79 6.11 -11.80
N HIS A 134 -1.66 6.75 -10.66
CA HIS A 134 -2.55 7.84 -10.29
C HIS A 134 -2.44 9.00 -11.27
N LEU A 135 -1.20 9.39 -11.62
CA LEU A 135 -0.94 10.50 -12.54
C LEU A 135 -1.50 10.18 -13.93
N ARG A 136 -1.30 8.95 -14.41
CA ARG A 136 -1.80 8.49 -15.70
C ARG A 136 -3.33 8.61 -15.77
N ILE A 137 -4.01 8.13 -14.74
CA ILE A 137 -5.47 8.16 -14.69
C ILE A 137 -5.98 9.60 -14.58
N LYS A 138 -5.37 10.42 -13.74
CA LYS A 138 -5.72 11.82 -13.58
C LYS A 138 -5.62 12.58 -14.92
N ASN A 139 -4.56 12.31 -15.68
CA ASN A 139 -4.33 13.00 -16.96
C ASN A 139 -5.22 12.48 -18.08
N SER A 140 -5.88 11.33 -17.93
CA SER A 140 -6.77 10.77 -18.94
C SER A 140 -8.22 11.23 -18.79
N GLU A 141 -8.51 11.99 -17.73
CA GLU A 141 -9.87 12.46 -17.44
C GLU A 141 -10.15 13.89 -17.93
#